data_46a8d292e50f0c92d99efede1689dc9e
#
_entry.id   46a8d292e50f0c92d99efede1689dc9e
#
_cell.length_a   1.000
_cell.length_b   1.000
_cell.length_c   1.000
_cell.angle_alpha   90.00
_cell.angle_beta   90.00
_cell.angle_gamma   90.00
#
_symmetry.space_group_name_H-M   'P 1'
#
loop_
_entity.id
_entity.type
_entity.pdbx_description
1 polymer ?
#
loop_
_entity_poly.entity_id
_entity_poly.type
_entity_poly.pdbx_seq_one_letter_code
_entity_poly.pdbx_strand_id
1 'polypeptide(L)' 'MSVTIVNNRIDGTRITVHQIVTCYQQGLTPEEIGEQYPHVNLAQIYAALSYYHANRDEIDRELESETADFLRFAGESGR' A
#
# COMPACT_ATOMS: atom_id res chain seq x y z
N MET A 1 17.04 -2.32 14.32
CA MET A 1 15.77 -3.06 14.38
C MET A 1 15.19 -3.15 12.99
N SER A 2 14.89 -4.35 12.53
CA SER A 2 14.39 -4.54 11.17
C SER A 2 12.87 -4.61 11.16
N VAL A 3 12.28 -4.01 10.14
CA VAL A 3 10.84 -4.10 9.91
C VAL A 3 10.59 -5.27 8.99
N THR A 4 9.66 -6.13 9.37
CA THR A 4 9.34 -7.34 8.59
C THR A 4 8.03 -7.14 7.84
N ILE A 5 8.03 -7.51 6.57
CA ILE A 5 6.84 -7.52 5.73
C ILE A 5 6.42 -8.99 5.55
N VAL A 6 5.20 -9.32 5.97
CA VAL A 6 4.67 -10.68 5.89
C VAL A 6 3.33 -10.63 5.17
N ASN A 7 3.22 -11.36 4.06
CA ASN A 7 2.00 -11.41 3.24
C ASN A 7 1.53 -10.00 2.84
N ASN A 8 2.47 -9.16 2.41
CA ASN A 8 2.22 -7.77 2.02
C ASN A 8 1.66 -6.91 3.15
N ARG A 9 1.92 -7.31 4.39
CA ARG A 9 1.49 -6.58 5.58
C ARG A 9 2.71 -6.25 6.44
N ILE A 10 2.70 -5.06 7.04
CA ILE A 10 3.73 -4.70 8.00
C ILE A 10 3.51 -5.51 9.26
N ASP A 11 4.52 -6.30 9.64
CA ASP A 11 4.41 -7.20 10.79
C ASP A 11 4.07 -6.41 12.06
N GLY A 12 3.14 -6.96 12.83
CA GLY A 12 2.66 -6.32 14.05
C GLY A 12 1.58 -5.27 13.84
N THR A 13 1.15 -5.05 12.59
CA THR A 13 0.10 -4.08 12.29
C THR A 13 -0.93 -4.70 11.35
N ARG A 14 -2.03 -3.99 11.15
CA ARG A 14 -3.04 -4.35 10.14
C ARG A 14 -2.82 -3.60 8.83
N ILE A 15 -1.77 -2.81 8.74
CA ILE A 15 -1.50 -1.97 7.58
C ILE A 15 -0.79 -2.79 6.52
N THR A 16 -1.29 -2.76 5.30
CA THR A 16 -0.69 -3.49 4.18
C THR A 16 0.23 -2.58 3.38
N VAL A 17 1.15 -3.20 2.66
CA VAL A 17 2.00 -2.47 1.72
C VAL A 17 1.14 -1.75 0.68
N HIS A 18 0.06 -2.37 0.22
CA HIS A 18 -0.84 -1.76 -0.76
C HIS A 18 -1.44 -0.45 -0.25
N GLN A 19 -1.82 -0.39 1.02
CA GLN A 19 -2.36 0.84 1.61
C GLN A 19 -1.33 1.95 1.60
N ILE A 20 -0.10 1.65 1.98
CA ILE A 20 0.99 2.63 1.98
C ILE A 20 1.31 3.09 0.55
N VAL A 21 1.39 2.15 -0.39
CA VAL A 21 1.71 2.46 -1.79
C VAL A 21 0.61 3.32 -2.41
N THR A 22 -0.65 3.02 -2.11
CA THR A 22 -1.77 3.81 -2.62
C THR A 22 -1.65 5.27 -2.19
N CYS A 23 -1.33 5.51 -0.91
CA CYS A 23 -1.11 6.88 -0.43
C CYS A 23 0.08 7.53 -1.13
N TYR A 24 1.14 6.78 -1.31
CA TYR A 24 2.34 7.27 -1.98
C TYR A 24 2.04 7.67 -3.42
N GLN A 25 1.26 6.87 -4.14
CA GLN A 25 0.88 7.15 -5.52
C GLN A 25 -0.06 8.35 -5.64
N GLN A 26 -0.75 8.69 -4.57
CA GLN A 26 -1.59 9.89 -4.52
C GLN A 26 -0.78 11.16 -4.31
N GLY A 27 0.53 11.04 -4.16
CA GLY A 27 1.41 12.19 -4.00
C GLY A 27 1.76 12.51 -2.56
N LEU A 28 1.37 11.66 -1.61
CA LEU A 28 1.69 11.87 -0.21
C LEU A 28 3.16 11.52 0.07
N THR A 29 3.81 12.34 0.89
CA THR A 29 5.15 12.00 1.36
C THR A 29 5.07 10.92 2.43
N PRO A 30 6.18 10.20 2.73
CA PRO A 30 6.17 9.24 3.82
C PRO A 30 5.74 9.85 5.16
N GLU A 31 6.12 11.10 5.42
CA GLU A 31 5.72 11.80 6.64
C GLU A 31 4.20 12.02 6.68
N GLU A 32 3.61 12.38 5.55
CA GLU A 32 2.16 12.57 5.45
C GLU A 32 1.42 11.24 5.60
N ILE A 33 1.97 10.17 5.07
CA ILE A 33 1.41 8.85 5.25
C ILE A 33 1.41 8.48 6.73
N GLY A 34 2.50 8.79 7.44
CA GLY A 34 2.60 8.54 8.87
C GLY A 34 1.56 9.29 9.68
N GLU A 35 1.15 10.46 9.22
CA GLU A 35 0.08 11.21 9.89
C GLU A 35 -1.27 10.52 9.77
N GLN A 36 -1.51 9.84 8.65
CA GLN A 36 -2.76 9.11 8.44
C GLN A 36 -2.81 7.79 9.21
N TYR A 37 -1.65 7.23 9.51
CA TYR A 37 -1.55 5.94 10.20
C TYR A 37 -0.70 6.11 11.45
N PRO A 38 -1.27 6.67 12.53
CA PRO A 38 -0.47 7.02 13.72
C PRO A 38 0.17 5.83 14.43
N HIS A 39 -0.30 4.60 14.16
CA HIS A 39 0.27 3.39 14.76
C HIS A 39 1.45 2.85 13.95
N VAL A 40 1.78 3.49 12.84
CA VAL A 40 2.87 3.08 11.96
C VAL A 40 3.94 4.17 12.01
N ASN A 41 5.19 3.79 12.27
CA ASN A 41 6.28 4.77 12.33
C ASN A 41 6.92 4.91 10.93
N LEU A 42 7.79 5.92 10.81
CA LEU A 42 8.47 6.18 9.54
C LEU A 42 9.30 5.02 9.05
N ALA A 43 9.97 4.30 9.97
CA ALA A 43 10.77 3.15 9.58
C ALA A 43 9.91 2.09 8.90
N GLN A 44 8.70 1.87 9.42
CA GLN A 44 7.76 0.91 8.83
C GLN A 44 7.27 1.39 7.47
N ILE A 45 7.00 2.68 7.33
CA ILE A 45 6.57 3.25 6.06
C ILE A 45 7.67 3.13 5.01
N TYR A 46 8.90 3.49 5.36
CA TYR A 46 10.03 3.35 4.44
C TYR A 46 10.30 1.89 4.09
N ALA A 47 10.12 0.98 5.04
CA ALA A 47 10.27 -0.45 4.77
C ALA A 47 9.22 -0.93 3.77
N ALA A 48 7.97 -0.47 3.91
CA ALA A 48 6.90 -0.81 2.98
C ALA A 48 7.20 -0.27 1.58
N LEU A 49 7.67 0.97 1.48
CA LEU A 49 8.02 1.56 0.20
C LEU A 49 9.24 0.88 -0.42
N SER A 50 10.21 0.48 0.40
CA SER A 50 11.37 -0.28 -0.07
C SER A 50 10.93 -1.63 -0.63
N TYR A 51 10.03 -2.31 0.05
CA TYR A 51 9.46 -3.56 -0.43
C TYR A 51 8.73 -3.35 -1.75
N TYR A 52 7.97 -2.27 -1.85
CA TYR A 52 7.26 -1.92 -3.09
C TYR A 52 8.25 -1.75 -4.24
N HIS A 53 9.31 -0.97 -4.04
CA HIS A 53 10.27 -0.72 -5.11
C HIS A 53 11.02 -1.99 -5.52
N ALA A 54 11.23 -2.90 -4.59
CA ALA A 54 11.87 -4.19 -4.88
C ALA A 54 10.95 -5.14 -5.65
N ASN A 55 9.62 -4.96 -5.51
CA ASN A 55 8.63 -5.84 -6.11
C ASN A 55 7.61 -5.02 -6.93
N ARG A 56 8.07 -3.95 -7.54
CA ARG A 56 7.20 -2.94 -8.15
C ARG A 56 6.27 -3.51 -9.20
N ASP A 57 6.79 -4.32 -10.11
CA ASP A 57 5.98 -4.86 -11.19
C ASP A 57 4.85 -5.75 -10.66
N GLU A 58 5.16 -6.57 -9.66
CA GLU A 58 4.17 -7.45 -9.05
C GLU A 58 3.10 -6.67 -8.30
N ILE A 59 3.52 -5.68 -7.51
CA ILE A 59 2.57 -4.89 -6.72
C ILE A 59 1.72 -4.01 -7.62
N ASP A 60 2.31 -3.37 -8.63
CA ASP A 60 1.55 -2.56 -9.57
C ASP A 60 0.51 -3.41 -10.31
N ARG A 61 0.86 -4.63 -10.66
CA ARG A 61 -0.06 -5.55 -11.31
C ARG A 61 -1.22 -5.94 -10.40
N GLU A 62 -0.93 -6.18 -9.12
CA GLU A 62 -1.95 -6.48 -8.12
C GLU A 62 -2.90 -5.30 -7.93
N LEU A 63 -2.34 -4.08 -7.83
CA LEU A 63 -3.15 -2.88 -7.68
C LEU A 63 -4.01 -2.61 -8.90
N GLU A 64 -3.48 -2.82 -10.09
CA GLU A 64 -4.25 -2.68 -11.32
C GLU A 64 -5.41 -3.67 -11.36
N SER A 65 -5.16 -4.90 -10.95
CA SER A 65 -6.20 -5.93 -10.91
C SER A 65 -7.32 -5.54 -9.95
N GLU A 66 -6.97 -5.05 -8.76
CA GLU A 66 -7.96 -4.59 -7.78
C GLU A 66 -8.79 -3.43 -8.34
N THR A 67 -8.13 -2.46 -8.97
CA THR A 67 -8.80 -1.32 -9.56
C THR A 67 -9.71 -1.73 -10.71
N ALA A 68 -9.24 -2.64 -11.58
CA ALA A 68 -10.03 -3.12 -12.70
C ALA A 68 -11.28 -3.86 -12.23
N ASP A 69 -11.14 -4.68 -11.20
CA ASP A 69 -12.29 -5.39 -10.63
C ASP A 69 -13.30 -4.43 -10.05
N PHE A 70 -12.84 -3.42 -9.32
CA PHE A 70 -13.70 -2.41 -8.74
C PHE A 70 -14.46 -1.64 -9.83
N LEU A 71 -13.76 -1.18 -10.86
CA LEU A 71 -14.37 -0.39 -11.93
C LEU A 71 -15.39 -1.21 -12.71
N ARG A 72 -15.09 -2.47 -12.97
CA ARG A 72 -16.02 -3.35 -13.66
C ARG A 72 -17.29 -3.55 -12.84
N PHE A 73 -17.13 -3.81 -11.56
CA PHE A 73 -18.27 -4.01 -10.66
C PHE A 73 -19.11 -2.75 -10.57
N ALA A 74 -18.49 -1.58 -10.41
CA ALA A 74 -19.19 -0.32 -10.33
C ALA A 74 -19.92 -0.01 -11.64
N GLY A 75 -19.30 -0.33 -12.78
CA GLY A 75 -19.92 -0.14 -14.08
C GLY A 75 -21.16 -0.98 -14.28
N GLU A 76 -21.13 -2.21 -13.80
CA GLU A 76 -22.29 -3.11 -13.89
C GLU A 76 -23.43 -2.64 -13.01
N SER A 77 -23.11 -2.19 -11.80
CA SER A 77 -24.13 -1.74 -10.86
C SER A 77 -24.66 -0.35 -11.19
N GLY A 78 -23.97 0.42 -12.01
CA GLY A 78 -24.37 1.75 -12.40
C GLY A 78 -25.35 1.79 -13.57
N ARG A 79 -25.81 0.66 -14.01
CA ARG A 79 -26.71 0.57 -15.16
C ARG A 79 -28.14 0.27 -14.77
#